data_0a52a627bd478f60df71a7d3232c2eb1
#
_entry.id   0a52a627bd478f60df71a7d3232c2eb1
#
_cell.length_a   1.000
_cell.length_b   1.000
_cell.length_c   1.000
_cell.angle_alpha   90.00
_cell.angle_beta   90.00
_cell.angle_gamma   90.00
#
_symmetry.space_group_name_H-M   'P 1'
#
loop_
_entity.id
_entity.type
_entity.pdbx_description
1 polymer ?
#
loop_
_entity_poly.entity_id
_entity_poly.type
_entity_poly.pdbx_seq_one_letter_code
_entity_poly.pdbx_strand_id
1 'polypeptide(L)'
;MEDNKLIIYKNSKGNIIVDAIYKDETLWLSQKGMSKVFDVGVPAISKHLKNIFDENELDKNSVVSKMEITALDGKKYNTEVYSLDAIIAVGYRINSKKATEFRIWATKILKEYITKGFALNDERFINGNKYDTKYFNELLERIKTIRVSERMAYQKITDLFIATATDYNPKSEEAYTFFKIVQNKLHYAISGHTAAELIYTRANSDKEHMGLTNWKNSPDGLIYKYDVIIAKNYLNEEEMNNLKDLTNLFLVFAEDEAKQRHVMTMKDWIDATDDLLKFRRKEILNNSGSISHMEAVEKAEKEYEKFRVIQDQKYISSMDEFYSKYLKETKIIEKGSESNE
;
A
#
# COMPACT_ATOMS: atom_id res chain seq x y z
N MET A 1 33.87 7.50 5.91
CA MET A 1 33.55 6.18 6.49
C MET A 1 32.22 6.35 7.18
N GLU A 2 31.15 5.85 6.57
CA GLU A 2 29.83 5.91 7.19
C GLU A 2 29.85 5.00 8.43
N ASP A 3 29.43 5.57 9.56
CA ASP A 3 29.33 4.88 10.84
C ASP A 3 28.24 3.81 10.74
N ASN A 4 28.61 2.54 10.51
CA ASN A 4 27.72 1.39 10.38
C ASN A 4 27.04 1.00 11.71
N LYS A 5 26.97 1.93 12.66
CA LYS A 5 26.33 1.70 13.94
C LYS A 5 24.83 1.87 13.81
N LEU A 6 24.10 0.79 13.90
CA LEU A 6 22.65 0.77 13.81
C LEU A 6 22.04 0.42 15.18
N ILE A 7 20.99 1.13 15.53
CA ILE A 7 20.17 0.80 16.70
C ILE A 7 19.21 -0.30 16.28
N ILE A 8 19.40 -1.52 16.80
CA ILE A 8 18.48 -2.63 16.51
C ILE A 8 17.18 -2.47 17.30
N TYR A 9 17.31 -2.21 18.61
CA TYR A 9 16.14 -1.96 19.45
C TYR A 9 16.51 -1.17 20.71
N LYS A 10 15.50 -0.59 21.35
CA LYS A 10 15.64 0.18 22.60
C LYS A 10 15.08 -0.64 23.77
N ASN A 11 15.91 -0.88 24.79
CA ASN A 11 15.46 -1.52 26.02
C ASN A 11 15.35 -0.50 27.18
N SER A 12 14.98 -0.97 28.36
CA SER A 12 14.83 -0.12 29.56
C SER A 12 16.12 0.58 30.02
N LYS A 13 17.29 0.17 29.52
CA LYS A 13 18.61 0.73 29.86
C LYS A 13 19.21 1.59 28.75
N GLY A 14 18.54 1.70 27.60
CA GLY A 14 19.00 2.49 26.45
C GLY A 14 18.99 1.73 25.15
N ASN A 15 19.58 2.32 24.11
CA ASN A 15 19.63 1.76 22.77
C ASN A 15 20.64 0.62 22.69
N ILE A 16 20.26 -0.48 22.06
CA ILE A 16 21.20 -1.56 21.68
C ILE A 16 21.78 -1.19 20.32
N ILE A 17 23.03 -0.71 20.37
CA ILE A 17 23.78 -0.29 19.18
C ILE A 17 24.72 -1.42 18.79
N VAL A 18 24.71 -1.81 17.55
CA VAL A 18 25.62 -2.82 16.99
C VAL A 18 26.18 -2.36 15.65
N ASP A 19 27.34 -2.91 15.31
CA ASP A 19 27.94 -2.74 13.98
C ASP A 19 27.18 -3.64 13.00
N ALA A 20 26.08 -3.13 12.46
CA ALA A 20 25.23 -3.83 11.49
C ALA A 20 25.43 -3.23 10.10
N ILE A 21 25.35 -4.07 9.08
CA ILE A 21 25.38 -3.63 7.69
C ILE A 21 23.93 -3.53 7.21
N TYR A 22 23.52 -2.35 6.72
CA TYR A 22 22.25 -2.18 6.05
C TYR A 22 22.47 -2.31 4.55
N LYS A 23 21.91 -3.34 3.94
CA LYS A 23 22.02 -3.62 2.51
C LYS A 23 20.80 -4.42 2.05
N ASP A 24 20.33 -4.17 0.82
CA ASP A 24 19.19 -4.86 0.21
C ASP A 24 17.92 -4.78 1.08
N GLU A 25 17.67 -3.58 1.64
CA GLU A 25 16.51 -3.27 2.52
C GLU A 25 16.42 -4.14 3.78
N THR A 26 17.50 -4.81 4.18
CA THR A 26 17.58 -5.60 5.41
C THR A 26 18.86 -5.35 6.20
N LEU A 27 18.90 -5.87 7.42
CA LEU A 27 20.05 -5.82 8.30
C LEU A 27 20.86 -7.10 8.23
N TRP A 28 22.18 -6.95 8.24
CA TRP A 28 23.11 -8.06 8.25
C TRP A 28 24.04 -7.98 9.45
N LEU A 29 24.16 -9.07 10.20
CA LEU A 29 25.09 -9.21 11.32
C LEU A 29 25.99 -10.44 11.14
N SER A 30 27.24 -10.31 11.58
CA SER A 30 28.10 -11.48 11.80
C SER A 30 27.69 -12.25 13.05
N GLN A 31 28.14 -13.50 13.20
CA GLN A 31 27.94 -14.26 14.45
C GLN A 31 28.47 -13.51 15.67
N LYS A 32 29.60 -12.79 15.53
CA LYS A 32 30.17 -11.92 16.58
C LYS A 32 29.24 -10.74 16.90
N GLY A 33 28.57 -10.17 15.89
CA GLY A 33 27.56 -9.13 16.08
C GLY A 33 26.37 -9.66 16.88
N MET A 34 25.80 -10.81 16.48
CA MET A 34 24.70 -11.46 17.21
C MET A 34 25.09 -11.84 18.64
N SER A 35 26.33 -12.32 18.87
CA SER A 35 26.82 -12.65 20.21
C SER A 35 26.79 -11.43 21.16
N LYS A 36 27.13 -10.25 20.66
CA LYS A 36 27.02 -8.98 21.41
C LYS A 36 25.55 -8.57 21.66
N VAL A 37 24.67 -8.73 20.66
CA VAL A 37 23.23 -8.41 20.79
C VAL A 37 22.58 -9.25 21.87
N PHE A 38 22.84 -10.54 21.86
CA PHE A 38 22.15 -11.50 22.75
C PHE A 38 22.94 -11.86 24.01
N ASP A 39 24.15 -11.32 24.15
CA ASP A 39 25.03 -11.55 25.32
C ASP A 39 25.31 -13.04 25.57
N VAL A 40 25.75 -13.73 24.53
CA VAL A 40 26.13 -15.14 24.55
C VAL A 40 27.41 -15.36 23.74
N GLY A 41 28.09 -16.47 23.96
CA GLY A 41 29.30 -16.81 23.19
C GLY A 41 28.96 -17.12 21.70
N VAL A 42 29.91 -16.83 20.81
CA VAL A 42 29.81 -17.19 19.38
C VAL A 42 29.48 -18.67 19.13
N PRO A 43 30.03 -19.65 19.91
CA PRO A 43 29.67 -21.06 19.77
C PRO A 43 28.15 -21.34 19.95
N ALA A 44 27.50 -20.59 20.87
CA ALA A 44 26.05 -20.74 21.07
C ALA A 44 25.26 -20.23 19.85
N ILE A 45 25.68 -19.07 19.27
CA ILE A 45 25.11 -18.55 18.03
C ILE A 45 25.24 -19.57 16.90
N SER A 46 26.46 -20.10 16.69
CA SER A 46 26.74 -21.10 15.65
C SER A 46 25.88 -22.35 15.79
N LYS A 47 25.69 -22.84 17.04
CA LYS A 47 24.83 -24.00 17.31
C LYS A 47 23.37 -23.72 16.94
N HIS A 48 22.83 -22.55 17.28
CA HIS A 48 21.45 -22.21 16.95
C HIS A 48 21.26 -22.02 15.45
N LEU A 49 22.19 -21.36 14.75
CA LEU A 49 22.16 -21.22 13.29
C LEU A 49 22.17 -22.60 12.60
N LYS A 50 23.05 -23.50 13.06
CA LYS A 50 23.09 -24.87 12.54
C LYS A 50 21.74 -25.55 12.69
N ASN A 51 21.13 -25.52 13.87
CA ASN A 51 19.85 -26.15 14.12
C ASN A 51 18.71 -25.55 13.24
N ILE A 52 18.72 -24.20 13.04
CA ILE A 52 17.75 -23.51 12.17
C ILE A 52 17.83 -24.04 10.73
N PHE A 53 19.04 -24.26 10.22
CA PHE A 53 19.25 -24.77 8.87
C PHE A 53 18.96 -26.27 8.76
N ASP A 54 19.39 -27.06 9.75
CA ASP A 54 19.17 -28.51 9.80
C ASP A 54 17.65 -28.84 9.91
N GLU A 55 16.88 -28.00 10.59
CA GLU A 55 15.42 -28.12 10.73
C GLU A 55 14.63 -27.50 9.57
N ASN A 56 15.32 -26.93 8.57
CA ASN A 56 14.73 -26.21 7.42
C ASN A 56 13.77 -25.06 7.81
N GLU A 57 14.01 -24.41 8.96
CA GLU A 57 13.26 -23.21 9.36
C GLU A 57 13.56 -22.05 8.41
N LEU A 58 14.84 -21.91 7.98
CA LEU A 58 15.27 -20.94 7.00
C LEU A 58 16.17 -21.60 5.94
N ASP A 59 16.02 -21.17 4.69
CA ASP A 59 16.97 -21.56 3.63
C ASP A 59 18.28 -20.77 3.82
N LYS A 60 19.37 -21.51 4.01
CA LYS A 60 20.71 -20.94 4.21
C LYS A 60 21.11 -19.99 3.07
N ASN A 61 20.77 -20.32 1.84
CA ASN A 61 21.19 -19.50 0.67
C ASN A 61 20.50 -18.14 0.62
N SER A 62 19.31 -18.01 1.21
CA SER A 62 18.55 -16.76 1.25
C SER A 62 18.97 -15.83 2.40
N VAL A 63 19.51 -16.38 3.50
CA VAL A 63 19.78 -15.63 4.75
C VAL A 63 21.25 -15.51 5.11
N VAL A 64 22.17 -16.09 4.34
CA VAL A 64 23.62 -16.00 4.57
C VAL A 64 24.30 -15.38 3.36
N SER A 65 25.16 -14.40 3.62
CA SER A 65 25.98 -13.75 2.59
C SER A 65 27.42 -13.60 3.07
N LYS A 66 28.35 -13.35 2.13
CA LYS A 66 29.75 -13.00 2.46
C LYS A 66 29.95 -11.53 2.16
N MET A 67 30.39 -10.76 3.15
CA MET A 67 30.66 -9.34 3.01
C MET A 67 32.05 -8.98 3.55
N GLU A 68 32.65 -7.98 2.92
CA GLU A 68 33.90 -7.40 3.39
C GLU A 68 33.65 -6.49 4.58
N ILE A 69 34.19 -6.84 5.75
CA ILE A 69 34.08 -6.04 6.97
C ILE A 69 35.45 -5.52 7.36
N THR A 70 35.56 -4.21 7.59
CA THR A 70 36.77 -3.60 8.08
C THR A 70 36.85 -3.83 9.59
N ALA A 71 37.92 -4.54 10.07
CA ALA A 71 38.13 -4.79 11.46
C ALA A 71 38.82 -3.59 12.17
N LEU A 72 38.91 -3.65 13.48
CA LEU A 72 39.55 -2.58 14.32
C LEU A 72 41.02 -2.34 13.97
N ASP A 73 41.70 -3.31 13.36
CA ASP A 73 43.07 -3.22 12.86
C ASP A 73 43.18 -2.52 11.49
N GLY A 74 42.05 -2.04 10.95
CA GLY A 74 41.99 -1.38 9.65
C GLY A 74 42.00 -2.34 8.42
N LYS A 75 42.12 -3.66 8.64
CA LYS A 75 42.15 -4.64 7.60
C LYS A 75 40.70 -5.09 7.22
N LYS A 76 40.52 -5.44 5.98
CA LYS A 76 39.27 -5.96 5.47
C LYS A 76 39.26 -7.48 5.49
N TYR A 77 38.20 -8.04 6.03
CA TYR A 77 37.99 -9.48 6.14
C TYR A 77 36.68 -9.89 5.48
N ASN A 78 36.74 -10.92 4.65
CA ASN A 78 35.55 -11.52 4.07
C ASN A 78 34.83 -12.35 5.15
N THR A 79 33.72 -11.85 5.65
CA THR A 79 33.03 -12.41 6.82
C THR A 79 31.64 -12.89 6.43
N GLU A 80 31.23 -14.06 6.91
CA GLU A 80 29.84 -14.48 6.81
C GLU A 80 28.95 -13.59 7.66
N VAL A 81 27.86 -13.10 7.04
CA VAL A 81 26.84 -12.28 7.67
C VAL A 81 25.45 -12.91 7.44
N TYR A 82 24.57 -12.65 8.35
CA TYR A 82 23.24 -13.26 8.46
C TYR A 82 22.18 -12.18 8.41
N SER A 83 21.11 -12.42 7.66
CA SER A 83 19.99 -11.49 7.49
C SER A 83 19.21 -11.26 8.79
N LEU A 84 18.32 -10.27 8.76
CA LEU A 84 17.42 -9.98 9.88
C LEU A 84 16.57 -11.22 10.26
N ASP A 85 16.13 -12.02 9.28
CA ASP A 85 15.36 -13.24 9.53
C ASP A 85 16.15 -14.24 10.41
N ALA A 86 17.42 -14.47 10.07
CA ALA A 86 18.29 -15.33 10.86
C ALA A 86 18.57 -14.75 12.25
N ILE A 87 18.72 -13.42 12.37
CA ILE A 87 18.91 -12.74 13.66
C ILE A 87 17.67 -12.95 14.54
N ILE A 88 16.49 -12.81 13.99
CA ILE A 88 15.22 -13.01 14.70
C ILE A 88 15.08 -14.47 15.15
N ALA A 89 15.28 -15.43 14.25
CA ALA A 89 15.18 -16.85 14.56
C ALA A 89 16.15 -17.27 15.69
N VAL A 90 17.39 -16.81 15.63
CA VAL A 90 18.39 -17.03 16.70
C VAL A 90 17.93 -16.37 18.02
N GLY A 91 17.42 -15.13 17.99
CA GLY A 91 16.94 -14.41 19.16
C GLY A 91 15.78 -15.07 19.89
N TYR A 92 14.93 -15.81 19.17
CA TYR A 92 13.85 -16.59 19.77
C TYR A 92 14.33 -17.90 20.41
N ARG A 93 15.46 -18.46 19.97
CA ARG A 93 16.00 -19.74 20.46
C ARG A 93 17.00 -19.59 21.61
N ILE A 94 17.60 -18.41 21.75
CA ILE A 94 18.60 -18.14 22.81
C ILE A 94 17.93 -17.92 24.17
N ASN A 95 18.49 -18.56 25.21
CA ASN A 95 18.11 -18.33 26.59
C ASN A 95 19.10 -17.39 27.28
N SER A 96 18.89 -16.08 27.14
CA SER A 96 19.62 -15.02 27.84
C SER A 96 18.71 -13.89 28.24
N LYS A 97 19.17 -13.05 29.18
CA LYS A 97 18.42 -11.85 29.60
C LYS A 97 18.20 -10.89 28.44
N LYS A 98 19.24 -10.64 27.62
CA LYS A 98 19.12 -9.77 26.44
C LYS A 98 18.22 -10.35 25.36
N ALA A 99 18.26 -11.66 25.12
CA ALA A 99 17.32 -12.31 24.22
C ALA A 99 15.88 -12.22 24.72
N THR A 100 15.65 -12.28 26.03
CA THR A 100 14.33 -12.05 26.62
C THR A 100 13.86 -10.60 26.40
N GLU A 101 14.74 -9.61 26.61
CA GLU A 101 14.43 -8.19 26.32
C GLU A 101 14.10 -7.97 24.83
N PHE A 102 14.83 -8.63 23.93
CA PHE A 102 14.56 -8.61 22.49
C PHE A 102 13.17 -9.19 22.17
N ARG A 103 12.82 -10.35 22.72
CA ARG A 103 11.48 -10.96 22.51
C ARG A 103 10.35 -10.09 23.05
N ILE A 104 10.53 -9.44 24.21
CA ILE A 104 9.55 -8.50 24.77
C ILE A 104 9.35 -7.32 23.82
N TRP A 105 10.43 -6.74 23.29
CA TRP A 105 10.37 -5.67 22.32
C TRP A 105 9.67 -6.11 21.03
N ALA A 106 10.06 -7.24 20.43
CA ALA A 106 9.44 -7.77 19.21
C ALA A 106 7.95 -8.06 19.42
N THR A 107 7.58 -8.66 20.55
CA THR A 107 6.17 -8.92 20.89
C THR A 107 5.38 -7.61 21.03
N LYS A 108 5.98 -6.55 21.58
CA LYS A 108 5.32 -5.23 21.67
C LYS A 108 4.99 -4.68 20.27
N ILE A 109 5.94 -4.76 19.33
CA ILE A 109 5.73 -4.30 17.94
C ILE A 109 4.63 -5.12 17.25
N LEU A 110 4.70 -6.47 17.35
CA LEU A 110 3.68 -7.35 16.80
C LEU A 110 2.29 -7.10 17.40
N LYS A 111 2.21 -6.93 18.71
CA LYS A 111 0.96 -6.61 19.39
C LYS A 111 0.39 -5.27 18.92
N GLU A 112 1.22 -4.26 18.77
CA GLU A 112 0.82 -2.95 18.25
C GLU A 112 0.28 -3.08 16.83
N TYR A 113 1.00 -3.77 15.94
CA TYR A 113 0.56 -4.00 14.57
C TYR A 113 -0.77 -4.78 14.50
N ILE A 114 -0.92 -5.86 15.26
CA ILE A 114 -2.14 -6.69 15.26
C ILE A 114 -3.35 -5.91 15.79
N THR A 115 -3.14 -5.10 16.85
CA THR A 115 -4.26 -4.39 17.49
C THR A 115 -4.64 -3.08 16.80
N LYS A 116 -3.67 -2.36 16.22
CA LYS A 116 -3.89 -1.04 15.60
C LYS A 116 -3.84 -1.07 14.07
N GLY A 117 -3.29 -2.15 13.47
CA GLY A 117 -3.05 -2.24 12.03
C GLY A 117 -1.76 -1.53 11.57
N PHE A 118 -0.99 -0.94 12.48
CA PHE A 118 0.31 -0.31 12.19
C PHE A 118 1.22 -0.33 13.43
N ALA A 119 2.53 -0.24 13.19
CA ALA A 119 3.56 0.05 14.17
C ALA A 119 4.54 1.06 13.55
N LEU A 120 4.84 2.15 14.24
CA LEU A 120 5.65 3.25 13.71
C LEU A 120 6.81 3.55 14.64
N ASN A 121 7.98 3.84 14.07
CA ASN A 121 9.12 4.36 14.81
C ASN A 121 9.21 5.87 14.60
N ASP A 122 8.44 6.64 15.39
CA ASP A 122 8.33 8.09 15.28
C ASP A 122 9.70 8.77 15.43
N GLU A 123 10.55 8.29 16.38
CA GLU A 123 11.88 8.85 16.61
C GLU A 123 12.76 8.76 15.35
N ARG A 124 12.63 7.69 14.58
CA ARG A 124 13.37 7.52 13.32
C ARG A 124 12.94 8.56 12.28
N PHE A 125 11.65 8.87 12.18
CA PHE A 125 11.14 9.84 11.22
C PHE A 125 11.40 11.29 11.64
N ILE A 126 11.36 11.59 12.95
CA ILE A 126 11.61 12.94 13.49
C ILE A 126 13.10 13.28 13.42
N ASN A 127 13.98 12.34 13.77
CA ASN A 127 15.42 12.54 13.90
C ASN A 127 16.23 11.89 12.77
N GLY A 128 15.56 11.41 11.72
CA GLY A 128 16.09 10.53 10.70
C GLY A 128 17.18 11.13 9.81
N ASN A 129 17.96 10.25 9.21
CA ASN A 129 18.99 10.56 8.24
C ASN A 129 18.42 10.68 6.84
N LYS A 130 19.20 11.18 5.85
CA LYS A 130 18.84 11.29 4.43
C LYS A 130 18.18 10.03 3.84
N TYR A 131 18.54 8.85 4.31
CA TYR A 131 17.99 7.57 3.84
C TYR A 131 16.55 7.32 4.27
N ASP A 132 16.07 8.01 5.31
CA ASP A 132 14.70 7.82 5.83
C ASP A 132 13.66 8.65 5.05
N THR A 133 14.10 9.58 4.19
CA THR A 133 13.21 10.45 3.39
C THR A 133 12.34 9.62 2.43
N LYS A 134 12.89 8.56 1.80
CA LYS A 134 12.14 7.65 0.92
C LYS A 134 10.99 6.98 1.68
N TYR A 135 11.28 6.40 2.85
CA TYR A 135 10.29 5.72 3.67
C TYR A 135 9.28 6.67 4.30
N PHE A 136 9.70 7.89 4.63
CA PHE A 136 8.79 8.93 5.09
C PHE A 136 7.80 9.34 4.00
N ASN A 137 8.27 9.55 2.77
CA ASN A 137 7.39 9.84 1.64
C ASN A 137 6.44 8.67 1.34
N GLU A 138 6.92 7.42 1.40
CA GLU A 138 6.07 6.25 1.26
C GLU A 138 4.97 6.21 2.33
N LEU A 139 5.32 6.48 3.59
CA LEU A 139 4.36 6.55 4.69
C LEU A 139 3.30 7.63 4.43
N LEU A 140 3.72 8.83 4.00
CA LEU A 140 2.79 9.92 3.68
C LEU A 140 1.83 9.53 2.55
N GLU A 141 2.32 8.88 1.49
CA GLU A 141 1.47 8.42 0.39
C GLU A 141 0.50 7.30 0.83
N ARG A 142 0.92 6.40 1.70
CA ARG A 142 0.02 5.38 2.28
C ARG A 142 -1.07 6.01 3.15
N ILE A 143 -0.70 6.94 4.04
CA ILE A 143 -1.67 7.68 4.89
C ILE A 143 -2.66 8.44 4.01
N LYS A 144 -2.18 9.16 2.99
CA LYS A 144 -3.01 9.88 2.02
C LYS A 144 -3.97 8.92 1.31
N THR A 145 -3.48 7.80 0.81
CA THR A 145 -4.30 6.80 0.11
C THR A 145 -5.40 6.23 1.01
N ILE A 146 -5.09 5.93 2.29
CA ILE A 146 -6.07 5.46 3.26
C ILE A 146 -7.12 6.55 3.51
N ARG A 147 -6.67 7.79 3.74
CA ARG A 147 -7.53 8.93 4.06
C ARG A 147 -8.51 9.26 2.95
N VAL A 148 -8.08 9.20 1.69
CA VAL A 148 -8.91 9.50 0.52
C VAL A 148 -9.63 8.27 -0.05
N SER A 149 -9.50 7.10 0.59
CA SER A 149 -10.32 5.95 0.19
C SER A 149 -11.79 6.32 0.32
N GLU A 150 -12.59 5.88 -0.66
CA GLU A 150 -13.99 6.31 -0.80
C GLU A 150 -14.79 6.19 0.51
N ARG A 151 -14.67 5.06 1.20
CA ARG A 151 -15.34 4.82 2.47
C ARG A 151 -14.89 5.81 3.55
N MET A 152 -13.58 5.99 3.72
CA MET A 152 -13.04 6.85 4.79
C MET A 152 -13.31 8.33 4.51
N ALA A 153 -13.15 8.76 3.25
CA ALA A 153 -13.45 10.13 2.85
C ALA A 153 -14.93 10.45 3.05
N TYR A 154 -15.84 9.56 2.62
CA TYR A 154 -17.27 9.73 2.80
C TYR A 154 -17.65 9.80 4.27
N GLN A 155 -17.16 8.87 5.10
CA GLN A 155 -17.44 8.87 6.55
C GLN A 155 -16.94 10.16 7.20
N LYS A 156 -15.71 10.58 6.87
CA LYS A 156 -15.11 11.79 7.45
C LYS A 156 -15.87 13.06 7.05
N ILE A 157 -16.26 13.18 5.79
CA ILE A 157 -17.07 14.31 5.32
C ILE A 157 -18.43 14.32 6.03
N THR A 158 -19.07 13.16 6.19
CA THR A 158 -20.32 13.03 6.92
C THR A 158 -20.20 13.49 8.37
N ASP A 159 -19.13 13.04 9.07
CA ASP A 159 -18.88 13.43 10.46
C ASP A 159 -18.65 14.95 10.57
N LEU A 160 -17.94 15.55 9.63
CA LEU A 160 -17.69 17.00 9.58
C LEU A 160 -18.99 17.77 9.34
N PHE A 161 -19.87 17.30 8.45
CA PHE A 161 -21.15 17.97 8.21
C PHE A 161 -22.10 17.84 9.40
N ILE A 162 -22.16 16.70 10.07
CA ILE A 162 -22.90 16.55 11.32
C ILE A 162 -22.41 17.58 12.35
N ALA A 163 -21.13 17.86 12.39
CA ALA A 163 -20.53 18.77 13.35
C ALA A 163 -20.67 20.27 12.97
N THR A 164 -20.81 20.61 11.70
CA THR A 164 -20.70 22.00 11.23
C THR A 164 -21.91 22.51 10.44
N ALA A 165 -22.66 21.64 9.76
CA ALA A 165 -23.76 22.06 8.91
C ALA A 165 -25.11 22.00 9.65
N THR A 166 -25.76 23.16 9.76
CA THR A 166 -27.02 23.32 10.47
C THR A 166 -28.21 22.70 9.76
N ASP A 167 -28.13 22.56 8.44
CA ASP A 167 -29.16 22.04 7.54
C ASP A 167 -28.85 20.61 7.04
N TYR A 168 -27.79 19.97 7.57
CA TYR A 168 -27.41 18.63 7.15
C TYR A 168 -28.36 17.55 7.73
N ASN A 169 -28.98 16.80 6.84
CA ASN A 169 -29.71 15.59 7.16
C ASN A 169 -29.20 14.44 6.29
N PRO A 170 -28.58 13.40 6.85
CA PRO A 170 -27.97 12.30 6.08
C PRO A 170 -28.95 11.54 5.16
N LYS A 171 -30.27 11.67 5.42
CA LYS A 171 -31.32 10.99 4.64
C LYS A 171 -32.04 11.92 3.67
N SER A 172 -31.63 13.18 3.59
CA SER A 172 -32.28 14.15 2.70
C SER A 172 -31.76 14.03 1.28
N GLU A 173 -32.59 14.47 0.33
CA GLU A 173 -32.22 14.58 -1.08
C GLU A 173 -31.13 15.63 -1.29
N GLU A 174 -31.12 16.67 -0.46
CA GLU A 174 -30.12 17.73 -0.47
C GLU A 174 -28.73 17.19 -0.15
N ALA A 175 -28.60 16.32 0.87
CA ALA A 175 -27.32 15.68 1.21
C ALA A 175 -26.83 14.79 0.06
N TYR A 176 -27.71 13.99 -0.53
CA TYR A 176 -27.35 13.17 -1.71
C TYR A 176 -26.89 14.04 -2.88
N THR A 177 -27.64 15.10 -3.17
CA THR A 177 -27.32 16.04 -4.25
C THR A 177 -26.00 16.74 -4.02
N PHE A 178 -25.70 17.13 -2.78
CA PHE A 178 -24.42 17.72 -2.40
C PHE A 178 -23.24 16.81 -2.76
N PHE A 179 -23.25 15.56 -2.30
CA PHE A 179 -22.16 14.61 -2.60
C PHE A 179 -21.97 14.43 -4.11
N LYS A 180 -23.06 14.36 -4.86
CA LYS A 180 -23.02 14.27 -6.32
C LYS A 180 -22.39 15.53 -6.96
N ILE A 181 -22.74 16.72 -6.47
CA ILE A 181 -22.19 17.97 -6.98
C ILE A 181 -20.68 18.04 -6.69
N VAL A 182 -20.27 17.79 -5.46
CA VAL A 182 -18.84 17.85 -5.07
C VAL A 182 -18.03 16.82 -5.86
N GLN A 183 -18.52 15.60 -5.97
CA GLN A 183 -17.85 14.56 -6.75
C GLN A 183 -17.69 14.97 -8.22
N ASN A 184 -18.73 15.49 -8.86
CA ASN A 184 -18.66 15.96 -10.24
C ASN A 184 -17.68 17.15 -10.40
N LYS A 185 -17.67 18.11 -9.46
CA LYS A 185 -16.73 19.22 -9.47
C LYS A 185 -15.28 18.74 -9.37
N LEU A 186 -14.98 17.78 -8.49
CA LEU A 186 -13.66 17.19 -8.38
C LEU A 186 -13.24 16.43 -9.64
N HIS A 187 -14.11 15.61 -10.21
CA HIS A 187 -13.82 14.92 -11.48
C HIS A 187 -13.55 15.91 -12.61
N TYR A 188 -14.40 16.93 -12.75
CA TYR A 188 -14.26 17.95 -13.79
C TYR A 188 -12.93 18.73 -13.63
N ALA A 189 -12.60 19.11 -12.42
CA ALA A 189 -11.37 19.85 -12.11
C ALA A 189 -10.06 19.09 -12.48
N ILE A 190 -10.11 17.76 -12.61
CA ILE A 190 -8.93 16.94 -12.93
C ILE A 190 -8.91 16.43 -14.37
N SER A 191 -10.07 16.21 -14.98
CA SER A 191 -10.19 15.54 -16.29
C SER A 191 -10.92 16.38 -17.35
N GLY A 192 -11.50 17.52 -16.98
CA GLY A 192 -12.40 18.31 -17.87
C GLY A 192 -13.75 17.65 -18.14
N HIS A 193 -14.09 16.58 -17.38
CA HIS A 193 -15.30 15.80 -17.56
C HIS A 193 -16.00 15.53 -16.24
N THR A 194 -17.31 15.54 -16.22
CA THR A 194 -18.11 14.99 -15.11
C THR A 194 -17.94 13.46 -15.03
N ALA A 195 -18.36 12.86 -13.92
CA ALA A 195 -18.32 11.40 -13.77
C ALA A 195 -19.07 10.66 -14.91
N ALA A 196 -20.23 11.19 -15.33
CA ALA A 196 -21.00 10.61 -16.42
C ALA A 196 -20.27 10.77 -17.77
N GLU A 197 -19.72 11.94 -18.04
CA GLU A 197 -18.95 12.22 -19.27
C GLU A 197 -17.70 11.37 -19.37
N LEU A 198 -16.98 11.13 -18.26
CA LEU A 198 -15.83 10.22 -18.21
C LEU A 198 -16.21 8.80 -18.65
N ILE A 199 -17.26 8.23 -18.06
CA ILE A 199 -17.76 6.91 -18.44
C ILE A 199 -18.14 6.92 -19.91
N TYR A 200 -18.95 7.89 -20.34
CA TYR A 200 -19.47 7.96 -21.69
C TYR A 200 -18.37 8.07 -22.76
N THR A 201 -17.34 8.87 -22.52
CA THR A 201 -16.27 9.12 -23.49
C THR A 201 -15.20 8.02 -23.51
N ARG A 202 -14.96 7.36 -22.38
CA ARG A 202 -13.84 6.42 -22.24
C ARG A 202 -14.24 4.95 -22.35
N ALA A 203 -15.49 4.58 -22.03
CA ALA A 203 -15.97 3.22 -22.20
C ALA A 203 -16.02 2.83 -23.69
N ASN A 204 -15.20 1.87 -24.10
CA ASN A 204 -15.07 1.42 -25.47
C ASN A 204 -14.59 -0.03 -25.51
N SER A 205 -15.39 -0.93 -26.06
CA SER A 205 -15.09 -2.36 -26.20
C SER A 205 -13.84 -2.69 -27.00
N ASP A 206 -13.41 -1.78 -27.91
CA ASP A 206 -12.24 -1.98 -28.77
C ASP A 206 -10.92 -1.62 -28.07
N LYS A 207 -11.01 -0.97 -26.91
CA LYS A 207 -9.83 -0.63 -26.11
C LYS A 207 -9.46 -1.77 -25.18
N GLU A 208 -8.17 -1.85 -24.87
CA GLU A 208 -7.69 -2.73 -23.81
C GLU A 208 -8.44 -2.45 -22.51
N HIS A 209 -8.86 -3.52 -21.83
CA HIS A 209 -9.68 -3.46 -20.61
C HIS A 209 -10.93 -2.56 -20.76
N MET A 210 -11.46 -2.45 -21.97
CA MET A 210 -12.63 -1.59 -22.25
C MET A 210 -12.39 -0.10 -21.95
N GLY A 211 -11.12 0.34 -21.88
CA GLY A 211 -10.71 1.68 -21.50
C GLY A 211 -10.61 1.93 -19.98
N LEU A 212 -10.85 0.90 -19.16
CA LEU A 212 -10.60 0.98 -17.72
C LEU A 212 -9.09 0.92 -17.43
N THR A 213 -8.66 1.68 -16.44
CA THR A 213 -7.29 1.68 -15.89
C THR A 213 -7.23 0.91 -14.58
N ASN A 214 -8.39 0.73 -13.93
CA ASN A 214 -8.53 -0.01 -12.68
C ASN A 214 -9.92 -0.66 -12.60
N TRP A 215 -10.05 -1.79 -11.89
CA TRP A 215 -11.30 -2.47 -11.57
C TRP A 215 -11.10 -3.36 -10.35
N LYS A 216 -12.15 -3.94 -9.81
CA LYS A 216 -12.11 -4.68 -8.54
C LYS A 216 -11.04 -5.77 -8.49
N ASN A 217 -10.84 -6.47 -9.60
CA ASN A 217 -9.89 -7.59 -9.70
C ASN A 217 -8.66 -7.26 -10.56
N SER A 218 -8.37 -5.96 -10.76
CA SER A 218 -7.18 -5.48 -11.50
C SER A 218 -5.88 -5.95 -10.82
N PRO A 219 -4.79 -6.19 -11.59
CA PRO A 219 -4.70 -6.01 -13.06
C PRO A 219 -5.15 -7.24 -13.87
N ASP A 220 -5.08 -8.45 -13.33
CA ASP A 220 -5.19 -9.70 -14.10
C ASP A 220 -6.58 -10.35 -14.05
N GLY A 221 -7.46 -9.85 -13.20
CA GLY A 221 -8.80 -10.42 -13.02
C GLY A 221 -9.84 -9.92 -14.01
N LEU A 222 -10.95 -10.63 -14.11
CA LEU A 222 -12.04 -10.29 -15.01
C LEU A 222 -12.71 -8.95 -14.65
N ILE A 223 -13.10 -8.21 -15.69
CA ILE A 223 -13.92 -7.00 -15.58
C ILE A 223 -15.38 -7.43 -15.53
N TYR A 224 -16.15 -6.83 -14.62
CA TYR A 224 -17.56 -7.09 -14.44
C TYR A 224 -18.41 -5.86 -14.73
N LYS A 225 -19.70 -6.09 -14.95
CA LYS A 225 -20.68 -5.06 -15.28
C LYS A 225 -20.71 -3.90 -14.25
N TYR A 226 -20.48 -4.17 -12.97
CA TYR A 226 -20.42 -3.14 -11.94
C TYR A 226 -19.14 -2.30 -12.00
N ASP A 227 -18.05 -2.79 -12.61
CA ASP A 227 -16.81 -2.03 -12.73
C ASP A 227 -16.92 -0.91 -13.78
N VAL A 228 -17.67 -1.15 -14.85
CA VAL A 228 -17.75 -0.24 -16.02
C VAL A 228 -18.61 0.99 -15.79
N ILE A 229 -19.40 1.03 -14.72
CA ILE A 229 -20.23 2.17 -14.35
C ILE A 229 -19.56 3.09 -13.30
N ILE A 230 -18.30 2.84 -12.95
CA ILE A 230 -17.56 3.59 -11.95
C ILE A 230 -16.58 4.54 -12.65
N ALA A 231 -16.84 5.85 -12.64
CA ALA A 231 -16.06 6.86 -13.34
C ALA A 231 -14.56 6.84 -13.01
N LYS A 232 -14.18 6.67 -11.72
CA LYS A 232 -12.80 6.62 -11.29
C LYS A 232 -11.99 5.48 -11.91
N ASN A 233 -12.65 4.41 -12.37
CA ASN A 233 -12.00 3.28 -13.02
C ASN A 233 -11.45 3.62 -14.41
N TYR A 234 -11.85 4.75 -14.98
CA TYR A 234 -11.38 5.28 -16.26
C TYR A 234 -10.34 6.39 -16.14
N LEU A 235 -9.96 6.79 -14.92
CA LEU A 235 -8.93 7.82 -14.72
C LEU A 235 -7.54 7.23 -14.95
N ASN A 236 -6.68 7.94 -15.68
CA ASN A 236 -5.28 7.57 -15.76
C ASN A 236 -4.55 7.82 -14.43
N GLU A 237 -3.31 7.40 -14.33
CA GLU A 237 -2.52 7.48 -13.09
C GLU A 237 -2.36 8.93 -12.59
N GLU A 238 -2.09 9.88 -13.50
CA GLU A 238 -1.95 11.29 -13.17
C GLU A 238 -3.28 11.88 -12.67
N GLU A 239 -4.38 11.63 -13.38
CA GLU A 239 -5.72 12.06 -12.98
C GLU A 239 -6.13 11.47 -11.62
N MET A 240 -5.82 10.17 -11.39
CA MET A 240 -6.10 9.51 -10.12
C MET A 240 -5.31 10.14 -8.97
N ASN A 241 -4.03 10.44 -9.17
CA ASN A 241 -3.20 11.10 -8.17
C ASN A 241 -3.69 12.53 -7.89
N ASN A 242 -4.05 13.28 -8.93
CA ASN A 242 -4.65 14.60 -8.79
C ASN A 242 -5.99 14.55 -8.02
N LEU A 243 -6.82 13.54 -8.26
CA LEU A 243 -8.08 13.35 -7.51
C LEU A 243 -7.82 13.09 -6.03
N LYS A 244 -6.84 12.23 -5.72
CA LYS A 244 -6.42 11.97 -4.34
C LYS A 244 -5.93 13.24 -3.66
N ASP A 245 -5.15 14.06 -4.36
CA ASP A 245 -4.62 15.32 -3.82
C ASP A 245 -5.73 16.34 -3.53
N LEU A 246 -6.66 16.53 -4.46
CA LEU A 246 -7.79 17.44 -4.25
C LEU A 246 -8.72 16.95 -3.14
N THR A 247 -9.02 15.65 -3.08
CA THR A 247 -9.85 15.06 -2.02
C THR A 247 -9.19 15.24 -0.65
N ASN A 248 -7.88 14.99 -0.55
CA ASN A 248 -7.16 15.21 0.71
C ASN A 248 -7.16 16.67 1.13
N LEU A 249 -6.96 17.58 0.19
CA LEU A 249 -6.99 19.03 0.45
C LEU A 249 -8.37 19.50 0.92
N PHE A 250 -9.45 18.99 0.30
CA PHE A 250 -10.82 19.25 0.73
C PHE A 250 -11.05 18.77 2.17
N LEU A 251 -10.59 17.58 2.51
CA LEU A 251 -10.72 17.04 3.87
C LEU A 251 -9.95 17.88 4.90
N VAL A 252 -8.73 18.35 4.57
CA VAL A 252 -7.95 19.21 5.45
C VAL A 252 -8.66 20.55 5.68
N PHE A 253 -9.16 21.16 4.61
CA PHE A 253 -9.93 22.40 4.67
C PHE A 253 -11.19 22.22 5.54
N ALA A 254 -11.97 21.18 5.30
CA ALA A 254 -13.18 20.90 6.04
C ALA A 254 -12.92 20.63 7.54
N GLU A 255 -11.81 19.97 7.87
CA GLU A 255 -11.39 19.77 9.27
C GLU A 255 -10.99 21.08 9.94
N ASP A 256 -10.40 22.04 9.20
CA ASP A 256 -10.00 23.34 9.73
C ASP A 256 -11.25 24.19 10.05
N GLU A 257 -12.22 24.26 9.13
CA GLU A 257 -13.50 24.92 9.33
C GLU A 257 -14.24 24.36 10.56
N ALA A 258 -14.26 23.02 10.72
CA ALA A 258 -14.86 22.37 11.87
C ALA A 258 -14.15 22.73 13.20
N LYS A 259 -12.82 22.81 13.20
CA LYS A 259 -12.04 23.21 14.39
C LYS A 259 -12.29 24.66 14.80
N GLN A 260 -12.47 25.54 13.83
CA GLN A 260 -12.81 26.94 14.05
C GLN A 260 -14.27 27.14 14.49
N ARG A 261 -15.06 26.06 14.48
CA ARG A 261 -16.50 26.04 14.81
C ARG A 261 -17.32 27.00 13.94
N HIS A 262 -16.92 27.14 12.67
CA HIS A 262 -17.74 27.86 11.72
C HIS A 262 -19.02 27.08 11.45
N VAL A 263 -20.13 27.77 11.63
CA VAL A 263 -21.46 27.22 11.31
C VAL A 263 -21.70 27.46 9.83
N MET A 264 -21.87 26.38 9.07
CA MET A 264 -22.03 26.41 7.61
C MET A 264 -23.36 25.78 7.21
N THR A 265 -23.85 26.13 6.04
CA THR A 265 -24.93 25.41 5.36
C THR A 265 -24.37 24.47 4.30
N MET A 266 -25.16 23.55 3.79
CA MET A 266 -24.75 22.68 2.67
C MET A 266 -24.39 23.50 1.42
N LYS A 267 -25.04 24.66 1.22
CA LYS A 267 -24.69 25.59 0.16
C LYS A 267 -23.30 26.22 0.38
N ASP A 268 -23.00 26.67 1.58
CA ASP A 268 -21.68 27.24 1.90
C ASP A 268 -20.56 26.24 1.65
N TRP A 269 -20.80 24.94 1.88
CA TRP A 269 -19.85 23.89 1.56
C TRP A 269 -19.63 23.69 0.05
N ILE A 270 -20.68 23.88 -0.78
CA ILE A 270 -20.53 23.87 -2.24
C ILE A 270 -19.68 25.07 -2.69
N ASP A 271 -19.98 26.26 -2.17
CA ASP A 271 -19.27 27.50 -2.51
C ASP A 271 -17.79 27.43 -2.05
N ALA A 272 -17.55 26.88 -0.86
CA ALA A 272 -16.21 26.63 -0.35
C ALA A 272 -15.42 25.63 -1.20
N THR A 273 -16.10 24.62 -1.77
CA THR A 273 -15.48 23.71 -2.75
C THR A 273 -15.02 24.46 -3.99
N ASP A 274 -15.83 25.39 -4.51
CA ASP A 274 -15.47 26.20 -5.66
C ASP A 274 -14.28 27.12 -5.36
N ASP A 275 -14.24 27.72 -4.18
CA ASP A 275 -13.12 28.57 -3.77
C ASP A 275 -11.82 27.79 -3.59
N LEU A 276 -11.89 26.57 -3.08
CA LEU A 276 -10.76 25.67 -3.04
C LEU A 276 -10.23 25.31 -4.44
N LEU A 277 -11.13 25.03 -5.39
CA LEU A 277 -10.77 24.75 -6.79
C LEU A 277 -10.16 25.98 -7.48
N LYS A 278 -10.71 27.19 -7.25
CA LYS A 278 -10.13 28.47 -7.72
C LYS A 278 -8.72 28.68 -7.16
N PHE A 279 -8.55 28.48 -5.86
CA PHE A 279 -7.23 28.57 -5.22
C PHE A 279 -6.21 27.64 -5.88
N ARG A 280 -6.64 26.43 -6.27
CA ARG A 280 -5.83 25.45 -7.01
C ARG A 280 -5.73 25.75 -8.50
N ARG A 281 -6.28 26.86 -8.99
CA ARG A 281 -6.32 27.25 -10.42
C ARG A 281 -6.92 26.16 -11.32
N LYS A 282 -7.94 25.46 -10.80
CA LYS A 282 -8.69 24.45 -11.53
C LYS A 282 -9.94 25.05 -12.14
N GLU A 283 -10.38 24.49 -13.26
CA GLU A 283 -11.65 24.86 -13.87
C GLU A 283 -12.83 24.39 -12.99
N ILE A 284 -13.88 25.21 -12.94
CA ILE A 284 -15.05 24.95 -12.13
C ILE A 284 -16.19 24.51 -13.02
N LEU A 285 -16.83 23.43 -12.64
CA LEU A 285 -18.07 22.98 -13.27
C LEU A 285 -19.22 23.90 -12.82
N ASN A 286 -19.80 24.62 -13.77
CA ASN A 286 -20.91 25.55 -13.54
C ASN A 286 -22.28 24.99 -13.92
N ASN A 287 -22.33 23.74 -14.44
CA ASN A 287 -23.56 23.08 -14.87
C ASN A 287 -23.54 21.59 -14.44
N SER A 288 -24.55 20.83 -14.81
CA SER A 288 -24.65 19.41 -14.47
C SER A 288 -23.89 18.45 -15.42
N GLY A 289 -23.14 19.00 -16.38
CA GLY A 289 -22.54 18.23 -17.48
C GLY A 289 -23.50 18.07 -18.66
N SER A 290 -22.98 17.56 -19.78
CA SER A 290 -23.70 17.37 -21.05
C SER A 290 -24.33 15.97 -21.18
N ILE A 291 -23.88 15.01 -20.37
CA ILE A 291 -24.32 13.61 -20.38
C ILE A 291 -24.96 13.27 -19.03
N SER A 292 -26.15 12.68 -19.12
CA SER A 292 -26.83 12.16 -17.93
C SER A 292 -26.16 10.88 -17.43
N HIS A 293 -26.31 10.57 -16.14
CA HIS A 293 -25.81 9.32 -15.57
C HIS A 293 -26.42 8.09 -16.27
N MET A 294 -27.69 8.15 -16.61
CA MET A 294 -28.42 7.05 -17.27
C MET A 294 -27.83 6.77 -18.67
N GLU A 295 -27.60 7.81 -19.47
CA GLU A 295 -26.96 7.66 -20.79
C GLU A 295 -25.55 7.09 -20.71
N ALA A 296 -24.77 7.52 -19.71
CA ALA A 296 -23.43 7.00 -19.49
C ALA A 296 -23.43 5.52 -19.11
N VAL A 297 -24.31 5.12 -18.19
CA VAL A 297 -24.48 3.73 -17.78
C VAL A 297 -24.95 2.87 -18.96
N GLU A 298 -25.97 3.29 -19.68
CA GLU A 298 -26.51 2.55 -20.85
C GLU A 298 -25.43 2.31 -21.91
N LYS A 299 -24.61 3.34 -22.20
CA LYS A 299 -23.48 3.18 -23.13
C LYS A 299 -22.44 2.22 -22.61
N ALA A 300 -22.00 2.37 -21.36
CA ALA A 300 -20.98 1.52 -20.76
C ALA A 300 -21.42 0.05 -20.72
N GLU A 301 -22.67 -0.21 -20.40
CA GLU A 301 -23.25 -1.56 -20.41
C GLU A 301 -23.30 -2.16 -21.80
N LYS A 302 -23.68 -1.37 -22.83
CA LYS A 302 -23.64 -1.82 -24.22
C LYS A 302 -22.23 -2.17 -24.70
N GLU A 303 -21.25 -1.36 -24.33
CA GLU A 303 -19.85 -1.64 -24.65
C GLU A 303 -19.35 -2.87 -23.88
N TYR A 304 -19.78 -3.05 -22.63
CA TYR A 304 -19.44 -4.23 -21.82
C TYR A 304 -19.96 -5.54 -22.42
N GLU A 305 -21.19 -5.57 -22.92
CA GLU A 305 -21.74 -6.78 -23.55
C GLU A 305 -20.92 -7.23 -24.77
N LYS A 306 -20.36 -6.28 -25.53
CA LYS A 306 -19.44 -6.61 -26.64
C LYS A 306 -18.08 -7.09 -26.10
N PHE A 307 -17.52 -6.37 -25.15
CA PHE A 307 -16.23 -6.67 -24.56
C PHE A 307 -16.22 -8.02 -23.84
N ARG A 308 -17.31 -8.36 -23.14
CA ARG A 308 -17.48 -9.61 -22.42
C ARG A 308 -17.26 -10.82 -23.33
N VAL A 309 -17.77 -10.80 -24.54
CA VAL A 309 -17.59 -11.90 -25.50
C VAL A 309 -16.12 -12.13 -25.80
N ILE A 310 -15.35 -11.04 -25.99
CA ILE A 310 -13.91 -11.10 -26.25
C ILE A 310 -13.16 -11.59 -24.99
N GLN A 311 -13.53 -11.09 -23.81
CA GLN A 311 -12.94 -11.47 -22.53
C GLN A 311 -13.17 -12.96 -22.24
N ASP A 312 -14.41 -13.45 -22.42
CA ASP A 312 -14.77 -14.86 -22.17
C ASP A 312 -14.03 -15.80 -23.15
N GLN A 313 -13.89 -15.43 -24.41
CA GLN A 313 -13.12 -16.20 -25.41
C GLN A 313 -11.64 -16.27 -25.03
N LYS A 314 -11.05 -15.15 -24.61
CA LYS A 314 -9.65 -15.08 -24.17
C LYS A 314 -9.40 -15.92 -22.92
N TYR A 315 -10.35 -15.92 -21.98
CA TYR A 315 -10.28 -16.72 -20.76
C TYR A 315 -10.33 -18.23 -21.06
N ILE A 316 -11.25 -18.65 -21.93
CA ILE A 316 -11.36 -20.06 -22.37
C ILE A 316 -10.06 -20.51 -23.03
N SER A 317 -9.48 -19.70 -23.94
CA SER A 317 -8.21 -20.00 -24.60
C SER A 317 -7.06 -20.18 -23.59
N SER A 318 -6.99 -19.37 -22.57
CA SER A 318 -5.97 -19.47 -21.51
C SER A 318 -6.13 -20.73 -20.66
N MET A 319 -7.35 -21.14 -20.38
CA MET A 319 -7.66 -22.41 -19.69
C MET A 319 -7.27 -23.62 -20.54
N ASP A 320 -7.56 -23.58 -21.83
CA ASP A 320 -7.20 -24.66 -22.78
C ASP A 320 -5.66 -24.79 -22.91
N GLU A 321 -4.94 -23.69 -22.96
CA GLU A 321 -3.47 -23.67 -22.95
C GLU A 321 -2.90 -24.26 -21.66
N PHE A 322 -3.42 -23.82 -20.50
CA PHE A 322 -3.02 -24.34 -19.21
C PHE A 322 -3.28 -25.85 -19.10
N TYR A 323 -4.47 -26.30 -19.50
CA TYR A 323 -4.85 -27.72 -19.48
C TYR A 323 -3.99 -28.54 -20.43
N SER A 324 -3.68 -28.03 -21.60
CA SER A 324 -2.78 -28.66 -22.58
C SER A 324 -1.35 -28.81 -22.04
N LYS A 325 -0.87 -27.80 -21.32
CA LYS A 325 0.45 -27.85 -20.67
C LYS A 325 0.48 -28.88 -19.54
N TYR A 326 -0.53 -28.87 -18.69
CA TYR A 326 -0.69 -29.84 -17.59
C TYR A 326 -0.70 -31.29 -18.09
N LEU A 327 -1.44 -31.58 -19.17
CA LEU A 327 -1.48 -32.92 -19.78
C LEU A 327 -0.14 -33.35 -20.39
N LYS A 328 0.66 -32.41 -20.91
CA LYS A 328 2.00 -32.70 -21.41
C LYS A 328 2.96 -33.05 -20.26
N GLU A 329 2.90 -32.30 -19.17
CA GLU A 329 3.74 -32.52 -17.99
C GLU A 329 3.41 -33.84 -17.28
N THR A 330 2.12 -34.22 -17.15
CA THR A 330 1.71 -35.51 -16.60
C THR A 330 2.17 -36.68 -17.43
N LYS A 331 2.09 -36.59 -18.77
CA LYS A 331 2.58 -37.64 -19.66
C LYS A 331 4.10 -37.83 -19.61
N ILE A 332 4.86 -36.79 -19.31
CA ILE A 332 6.33 -36.84 -19.13
C ILE A 332 6.64 -37.57 -17.82
N ILE A 333 5.90 -37.31 -16.76
CA ILE A 333 6.08 -37.96 -15.46
C ILE A 333 5.74 -39.47 -15.54
N GLU A 334 4.65 -39.83 -16.23
CA GLU A 334 4.28 -41.25 -16.45
C GLU A 334 5.34 -42.00 -17.23
N LYS A 335 5.90 -41.43 -18.32
CA LYS A 335 6.99 -42.05 -19.08
C LYS A 335 8.32 -42.14 -18.33
N GLY A 336 8.58 -41.20 -17.43
CA GLY A 336 9.77 -41.20 -16.56
C GLY A 336 9.70 -42.25 -15.46
N SER A 337 8.51 -42.68 -15.04
CA SER A 337 8.31 -43.77 -14.07
C SER A 337 8.40 -45.15 -14.69
N GLU A 338 8.03 -45.33 -15.97
CA GLU A 338 8.16 -46.61 -16.69
C GLU A 338 9.60 -46.95 -17.14
N SER A 339 10.53 -45.97 -17.10
CA SER A 339 11.94 -46.20 -17.46
C SER A 339 12.84 -46.58 -16.27
N ASN A 340 12.29 -46.69 -15.06
CA ASN A 340 13.01 -47.05 -13.84
C ASN A 340 12.54 -48.39 -13.22
N GLU A 341 11.80 -49.19 -13.95
CA GLU A 341 11.58 -50.64 -13.70
C GLU A 341 12.45 -51.41 -14.75
#